data_dd2790c77c162e3d8186eb9db2583215
#
_entry.id   dd2790c77c162e3d8186eb9db2583215
#
_cell.length_a   1.000
_cell.length_b   1.000
_cell.length_c   1.000
_cell.angle_alpha   90.00
_cell.angle_beta   90.00
_cell.angle_gamma   90.00
#
_symmetry.space_group_name_H-M   'P 1'
#
loop_
_entity.id
_entity.type
_entity.pdbx_description
1 polymer ?
#
loop_
_entity_poly.entity_id
_entity_poly.type
_entity_poly.pdbx_seq_one_letter_code
_entity_poly.pdbx_strand_id
1 'polypeptide(L)'
;MTHSIRIAPSILSADFARLGEEVRAIEKAGADLVHFDVMDNHYVPNLTIGPLVCEAIRPHVQIPIDVHLMVEPVDALIPLFAKAGANLITFHPEASRHVDRTLQLIRDHGCKAGIALNPATPLAWMDHVMDRLDIVLLMSVNPGFGGQKFIAATLDKLRQARRRIDAHTAAGGQPIWLEVDGGVKIDNIGEIAAAGADTCVAGSAVFGAPDADGGYRGVMQALRHAAAA
;
A
#
# COMPACT_ATOMS: atom_id res chain seq x y z
N MET A 1 -17.75 7.66 12.28
CA MET A 1 -17.45 6.25 12.64
C MET A 1 -15.94 6.11 12.60
N THR A 2 -15.31 5.78 13.70
CA THR A 2 -13.85 5.52 13.73
C THR A 2 -13.62 4.19 12.97
N HIS A 3 -13.14 4.26 11.75
CA HIS A 3 -12.71 3.08 11.03
C HIS A 3 -11.46 2.51 11.73
N SER A 4 -11.48 1.21 12.04
CA SER A 4 -10.26 0.51 12.48
C SER A 4 -9.22 0.60 11.36
N ILE A 5 -8.07 1.21 11.65
CA ILE A 5 -7.01 1.36 10.65
C ILE A 5 -6.38 0.00 10.34
N ARG A 6 -6.13 -0.27 9.06
CA ARG A 6 -5.38 -1.44 8.57
C ARG A 6 -3.89 -1.14 8.60
N ILE A 7 -3.11 -2.12 9.03
CA ILE A 7 -1.65 -2.05 8.99
C ILE A 7 -1.15 -3.02 7.93
N ALA A 8 -0.42 -2.51 6.96
CA ALA A 8 0.20 -3.23 5.85
C ALA A 8 1.73 -3.16 5.96
N PRO A 9 2.41 -4.10 6.64
CA PRO A 9 3.87 -4.09 6.70
C PRO A 9 4.49 -4.28 5.32
N SER A 10 5.35 -3.32 4.90
CA SER A 10 6.12 -3.45 3.66
C SER A 10 7.31 -4.37 3.87
N ILE A 11 7.32 -5.50 3.17
CA ILE A 11 8.41 -6.48 3.21
C ILE A 11 9.70 -5.98 2.56
N LEU A 12 9.70 -4.81 1.95
CA LEU A 12 10.92 -4.13 1.51
C LEU A 12 11.92 -3.92 2.66
N SER A 13 11.42 -3.87 3.91
CA SER A 13 12.22 -3.71 5.12
C SER A 13 12.50 -5.02 5.86
N ALA A 14 12.03 -6.16 5.35
CA ALA A 14 12.19 -7.49 5.97
C ALA A 14 13.57 -8.10 5.72
N ASP A 15 13.90 -9.18 6.44
CA ASP A 15 15.05 -10.02 6.12
C ASP A 15 14.74 -10.89 4.89
N PHE A 16 15.28 -10.51 3.74
CA PHE A 16 15.06 -11.18 2.46
C PHE A 16 15.56 -12.65 2.45
N ALA A 17 16.54 -13.00 3.30
CA ALA A 17 17.02 -14.37 3.43
C ALA A 17 15.97 -15.30 4.08
N ARG A 18 14.94 -14.74 4.75
CA ARG A 18 13.93 -15.48 5.50
C ARG A 18 12.50 -14.99 5.26
N LEU A 19 12.20 -14.44 4.08
CA LEU A 19 10.90 -13.81 3.76
C LEU A 19 9.68 -14.68 4.14
N GLY A 20 9.76 -16.00 3.93
CA GLY A 20 8.67 -16.91 4.31
C GLY A 20 8.42 -16.95 5.83
N GLU A 21 9.44 -16.77 6.65
CA GLU A 21 9.31 -16.66 8.12
C GLU A 21 8.78 -15.27 8.51
N GLU A 22 9.29 -14.22 7.85
CA GLU A 22 8.90 -12.85 8.08
C GLU A 22 7.40 -12.61 7.83
N VAL A 23 6.87 -13.08 6.68
CA VAL A 23 5.44 -12.92 6.37
C VAL A 23 4.53 -13.68 7.34
N ARG A 24 4.95 -14.87 7.80
CA ARG A 24 4.21 -15.59 8.86
C ARG A 24 4.26 -14.84 10.20
N ALA A 25 5.40 -14.23 10.53
CA ALA A 25 5.58 -13.52 11.77
C ALA A 25 4.71 -12.25 11.84
N ILE A 26 4.66 -11.47 10.76
CA ILE A 26 3.80 -10.27 10.70
C ILE A 26 2.31 -10.64 10.70
N GLU A 27 1.89 -11.69 10.00
CA GLU A 27 0.50 -12.18 10.04
C GLU A 27 0.12 -12.60 11.47
N LYS A 28 0.96 -13.39 12.14
CA LYS A 28 0.76 -13.80 13.54
C LYS A 28 0.75 -12.60 14.50
N ALA A 29 1.46 -11.54 14.18
CA ALA A 29 1.48 -10.29 14.92
C ALA A 29 0.24 -9.43 14.70
N GLY A 30 -0.61 -9.77 13.71
CA GLY A 30 -1.87 -9.11 13.43
C GLY A 30 -1.82 -8.10 12.28
N ALA A 31 -0.93 -8.25 11.31
CA ALA A 31 -1.00 -7.50 10.05
C ALA A 31 -2.32 -7.78 9.32
N ASP A 32 -2.85 -6.77 8.62
CA ASP A 32 -4.06 -6.91 7.81
C ASP A 32 -3.75 -7.27 6.35
N LEU A 33 -2.57 -6.86 5.88
CA LEU A 33 -2.07 -7.06 4.51
C LEU A 33 -0.55 -7.31 4.57
N VAL A 34 0.00 -7.90 3.50
CA VAL A 34 1.43 -7.84 3.19
C VAL A 34 1.62 -6.82 2.09
N HIS A 35 2.33 -5.74 2.33
CA HIS A 35 2.66 -4.77 1.29
C HIS A 35 3.94 -5.18 0.56
N PHE A 36 3.84 -5.22 -0.79
CA PHE A 36 4.85 -5.81 -1.68
C PHE A 36 5.33 -4.78 -2.71
N ASP A 37 6.43 -4.09 -2.41
CA ASP A 37 7.01 -3.02 -3.25
C ASP A 37 7.84 -3.58 -4.42
N VAL A 38 7.40 -3.32 -5.64
CA VAL A 38 8.03 -3.76 -6.90
C VAL A 38 8.66 -2.59 -7.61
N MET A 39 9.96 -2.69 -7.88
CA MET A 39 10.75 -1.65 -8.55
C MET A 39 11.60 -2.26 -9.66
N ASP A 40 11.69 -1.59 -10.82
CA ASP A 40 12.33 -2.10 -12.05
C ASP A 40 13.55 -1.31 -12.51
N ASN A 41 13.99 -0.33 -11.73
CA ASN A 41 15.06 0.60 -12.08
C ASN A 41 14.77 1.46 -13.33
N HIS A 42 13.48 1.63 -13.69
CA HIS A 42 13.03 2.54 -14.74
C HIS A 42 12.12 3.61 -14.16
N TYR A 43 11.00 3.21 -13.53
CA TYR A 43 10.11 4.17 -12.90
C TYR A 43 10.75 4.84 -11.67
N VAL A 44 11.52 4.09 -10.88
CA VAL A 44 12.31 4.58 -9.73
C VAL A 44 13.75 4.09 -9.84
N PRO A 45 14.76 4.80 -9.27
CA PRO A 45 16.17 4.44 -9.37
C PRO A 45 16.55 3.32 -8.37
N ASN A 46 15.79 2.26 -8.33
CA ASN A 46 16.01 1.06 -7.51
C ASN A 46 15.43 -0.17 -8.17
N LEU A 47 15.95 -1.35 -7.84
CA LEU A 47 15.50 -2.65 -8.28
C LEU A 47 15.20 -3.51 -7.06
N THR A 48 14.01 -4.14 -7.01
CA THR A 48 13.64 -4.96 -5.85
C THR A 48 13.30 -6.39 -6.25
N ILE A 49 12.06 -6.78 -6.16
CA ILE A 49 11.56 -8.15 -6.25
C ILE A 49 10.45 -8.26 -7.31
N GLY A 50 10.22 -9.47 -7.80
CA GLY A 50 9.27 -9.73 -8.86
C GLY A 50 8.25 -10.83 -8.53
N PRO A 51 7.47 -11.28 -9.54
CA PRO A 51 6.39 -12.26 -9.36
C PRO A 51 6.85 -13.58 -8.74
N LEU A 52 8.09 -14.03 -9.02
CA LEU A 52 8.65 -15.26 -8.42
C LEU A 52 8.70 -15.19 -6.89
N VAL A 53 9.04 -14.01 -6.33
CA VAL A 53 9.08 -13.83 -4.87
C VAL A 53 7.65 -13.79 -4.30
N CYS A 54 6.71 -13.14 -5.00
CA CYS A 54 5.29 -13.14 -4.62
C CYS A 54 4.74 -14.57 -4.57
N GLU A 55 4.97 -15.37 -5.60
CA GLU A 55 4.58 -16.77 -5.66
C GLU A 55 5.21 -17.59 -4.52
N ALA A 56 6.50 -17.35 -4.23
CA ALA A 56 7.22 -18.07 -3.17
C ALA A 56 6.68 -17.77 -1.77
N ILE A 57 6.28 -16.54 -1.47
CA ILE A 57 5.76 -16.17 -0.14
C ILE A 57 4.26 -16.50 0.01
N ARG A 58 3.49 -16.59 -1.08
CA ARG A 58 2.04 -16.82 -1.03
C ARG A 58 1.62 -18.01 -0.16
N PRO A 59 2.27 -19.19 -0.22
CA PRO A 59 1.91 -20.33 0.63
C PRO A 59 2.19 -20.14 2.13
N HIS A 60 2.95 -19.10 2.49
CA HIS A 60 3.36 -18.83 3.86
C HIS A 60 2.44 -17.88 4.61
N VAL A 61 1.45 -17.27 3.95
CA VAL A 61 0.58 -16.24 4.54
C VAL A 61 -0.84 -16.39 4.01
N GLN A 62 -1.87 -16.11 4.83
CA GLN A 62 -3.28 -16.17 4.43
C GLN A 62 -3.88 -14.78 4.18
N ILE A 63 -3.37 -13.74 4.84
CA ILE A 63 -3.80 -12.36 4.61
C ILE A 63 -3.50 -11.91 3.17
N PRO A 64 -4.22 -10.92 2.64
CA PRO A 64 -4.01 -10.44 1.28
C PRO A 64 -2.59 -9.92 1.04
N ILE A 65 -2.07 -10.15 -0.17
CA ILE A 65 -0.86 -9.51 -0.69
C ILE A 65 -1.29 -8.32 -1.53
N ASP A 66 -0.84 -7.15 -1.13
CA ASP A 66 -1.04 -5.87 -1.77
C ASP A 66 0.22 -5.47 -2.53
N VAL A 67 0.16 -5.54 -3.85
CA VAL A 67 1.31 -5.31 -4.74
C VAL A 67 1.31 -3.88 -5.23
N HIS A 68 2.36 -3.13 -4.90
CA HIS A 68 2.60 -1.77 -5.37
C HIS A 68 3.64 -1.76 -6.49
N LEU A 69 3.18 -1.45 -7.71
CA LEU A 69 4.01 -1.46 -8.92
C LEU A 69 4.63 -0.09 -9.20
N MET A 70 5.89 0.07 -8.85
CA MET A 70 6.77 1.20 -9.24
C MET A 70 7.60 0.78 -10.44
N VAL A 71 6.94 0.50 -11.57
CA VAL A 71 7.55 -0.07 -12.78
C VAL A 71 7.00 0.57 -14.05
N GLU A 72 7.79 0.59 -15.12
CA GLU A 72 7.41 1.11 -16.43
C GLU A 72 8.00 0.25 -17.56
N PRO A 73 7.17 -0.30 -18.51
CA PRO A 73 5.70 -0.26 -18.56
C PRO A 73 5.03 -1.23 -17.59
N VAL A 74 3.85 -0.87 -17.07
CA VAL A 74 3.18 -1.62 -16.00
C VAL A 74 2.35 -2.82 -16.48
N ASP A 75 1.64 -2.70 -17.62
CA ASP A 75 0.60 -3.66 -18.06
C ASP A 75 1.10 -5.11 -18.16
N ALA A 76 2.37 -5.31 -18.58
CA ALA A 76 2.94 -6.64 -18.78
C ALA A 76 3.15 -7.44 -17.48
N LEU A 77 3.28 -6.76 -16.34
CA LEU A 77 3.53 -7.41 -15.04
C LEU A 77 2.24 -7.78 -14.30
N ILE A 78 1.12 -7.12 -14.59
CA ILE A 78 -0.17 -7.34 -13.93
C ILE A 78 -0.60 -8.82 -13.96
N PRO A 79 -0.68 -9.49 -15.13
CA PRO A 79 -1.07 -10.91 -15.19
C PRO A 79 -0.13 -11.83 -14.41
N LEU A 80 1.16 -11.49 -14.36
CA LEU A 80 2.17 -12.28 -13.67
C LEU A 80 2.01 -12.21 -12.16
N PHE A 81 1.76 -11.01 -11.60
CA PHE A 81 1.50 -10.85 -10.17
C PHE A 81 0.15 -11.43 -9.75
N ALA A 82 -0.89 -11.27 -10.55
CA ALA A 82 -2.18 -11.90 -10.28
C ALA A 82 -2.04 -13.43 -10.20
N LYS A 83 -1.34 -14.05 -11.17
CA LYS A 83 -1.03 -15.49 -11.15
C LYS A 83 -0.19 -15.90 -9.95
N ALA A 84 0.74 -15.04 -9.51
CA ALA A 84 1.60 -15.27 -8.34
C ALA A 84 0.85 -15.16 -7.00
N GLY A 85 -0.43 -14.75 -7.00
CA GLY A 85 -1.28 -14.72 -5.83
C GLY A 85 -1.44 -13.33 -5.19
N ALA A 86 -1.19 -12.26 -5.93
CA ALA A 86 -1.58 -10.91 -5.53
C ALA A 86 -3.11 -10.81 -5.37
N ASN A 87 -3.56 -10.09 -4.36
CA ASN A 87 -4.98 -9.84 -4.12
C ASN A 87 -5.38 -8.41 -4.51
N LEU A 88 -4.44 -7.46 -4.33
CA LEU A 88 -4.58 -6.06 -4.74
C LEU A 88 -3.36 -5.70 -5.58
N ILE A 89 -3.56 -4.85 -6.58
CA ILE A 89 -2.47 -4.30 -7.40
C ILE A 89 -2.71 -2.81 -7.57
N THR A 90 -1.76 -2.00 -7.12
CA THR A 90 -1.70 -0.56 -7.35
C THR A 90 -0.56 -0.22 -8.31
N PHE A 91 -0.76 0.78 -9.14
CA PHE A 91 0.25 1.28 -10.08
C PHE A 91 0.20 2.80 -10.17
N HIS A 92 1.31 3.40 -10.57
CA HIS A 92 1.38 4.83 -10.80
C HIS A 92 0.75 5.18 -12.16
N PRO A 93 -0.21 6.11 -12.22
CA PRO A 93 -0.86 6.46 -13.48
C PRO A 93 0.13 6.98 -14.53
N GLU A 94 1.25 7.55 -14.12
CA GLU A 94 2.32 8.02 -15.00
C GLU A 94 2.98 6.85 -15.77
N ALA A 95 2.93 5.63 -15.25
CA ALA A 95 3.50 4.43 -15.89
C ALA A 95 2.55 3.76 -16.89
N SER A 96 1.33 4.29 -17.05
CA SER A 96 0.33 3.75 -17.98
C SER A 96 -0.12 4.81 -18.98
N ARG A 97 -0.22 4.42 -20.27
CA ARG A 97 -0.79 5.28 -21.31
C ARG A 97 -2.31 5.35 -21.27
N HIS A 98 -2.96 4.35 -20.66
CA HIS A 98 -4.42 4.18 -20.63
C HIS A 98 -4.88 3.67 -19.27
N VAL A 99 -4.92 4.54 -18.28
CA VAL A 99 -5.19 4.21 -16.87
C VAL A 99 -6.47 3.39 -16.68
N ASP A 100 -7.58 3.78 -17.33
CA ASP A 100 -8.85 3.03 -17.25
C ASP A 100 -8.68 1.58 -17.74
N ARG A 101 -7.97 1.38 -18.85
CA ARG A 101 -7.69 0.03 -19.38
C ARG A 101 -6.80 -0.78 -18.46
N THR A 102 -5.80 -0.17 -17.85
CA THR A 102 -4.90 -0.84 -16.90
C THR A 102 -5.64 -1.26 -15.63
N LEU A 103 -6.53 -0.42 -15.10
CA LEU A 103 -7.41 -0.80 -13.98
C LEU A 103 -8.34 -1.96 -14.37
N GLN A 104 -8.92 -1.94 -15.57
CA GLN A 104 -9.73 -3.07 -16.04
C GLN A 104 -8.90 -4.35 -16.18
N LEU A 105 -7.67 -4.27 -16.68
CA LEU A 105 -6.77 -5.42 -16.79
C LEU A 105 -6.51 -6.07 -15.42
N ILE A 106 -6.31 -5.29 -14.35
CA ILE A 106 -6.15 -5.81 -12.98
C ILE A 106 -7.42 -6.56 -12.56
N ARG A 107 -8.60 -5.97 -12.78
CA ARG A 107 -9.88 -6.56 -12.41
C ARG A 107 -10.20 -7.84 -13.19
N ASP A 108 -9.87 -7.88 -14.49
CA ASP A 108 -10.04 -9.06 -15.34
C ASP A 108 -9.21 -10.26 -14.88
N HIS A 109 -8.12 -10.01 -14.14
CA HIS A 109 -7.30 -11.04 -13.51
C HIS A 109 -7.70 -11.36 -12.06
N GLY A 110 -8.85 -10.85 -11.60
CA GLY A 110 -9.43 -11.16 -10.29
C GLY A 110 -8.81 -10.43 -9.10
N CYS A 111 -7.97 -9.43 -9.34
CA CYS A 111 -7.39 -8.59 -8.30
C CYS A 111 -8.22 -7.32 -8.07
N LYS A 112 -8.18 -6.78 -6.86
CA LYS A 112 -8.62 -5.42 -6.57
C LYS A 112 -7.67 -4.44 -7.22
N ALA A 113 -8.22 -3.38 -7.84
CA ALA A 113 -7.47 -2.43 -8.65
C ALA A 113 -7.31 -1.08 -7.95
N GLY A 114 -6.12 -0.49 -8.05
CA GLY A 114 -5.84 0.81 -7.49
C GLY A 114 -4.81 1.64 -8.23
N ILE A 115 -4.76 2.93 -7.91
CA ILE A 115 -3.73 3.85 -8.36
C ILE A 115 -2.89 4.35 -7.20
N ALA A 116 -1.59 4.51 -7.45
CA ALA A 116 -0.64 5.11 -6.52
C ALA A 116 -0.28 6.52 -7.01
N LEU A 117 -0.44 7.53 -6.16
CA LEU A 117 -0.18 8.92 -6.51
C LEU A 117 1.03 9.47 -5.75
N ASN A 118 2.08 9.85 -6.48
CA ASN A 118 3.27 10.48 -5.92
C ASN A 118 2.93 11.76 -5.14
N PRO A 119 3.80 12.28 -4.27
CA PRO A 119 3.51 13.50 -3.50
C PRO A 119 3.02 14.65 -4.37
N ALA A 120 3.61 14.86 -5.53
CA ALA A 120 3.25 15.95 -6.47
C ALA A 120 2.18 15.58 -7.50
N THR A 121 1.80 14.30 -7.64
CA THR A 121 0.78 13.87 -8.63
C THR A 121 -0.60 14.35 -8.22
N PRO A 122 -1.35 15.04 -9.11
CA PRO A 122 -2.67 15.59 -8.79
C PRO A 122 -3.72 14.51 -8.50
N LEU A 123 -4.65 14.78 -7.58
CA LEU A 123 -5.81 13.91 -7.31
C LEU A 123 -6.80 13.85 -8.49
N ALA A 124 -6.68 14.72 -9.49
CA ALA A 124 -7.52 14.69 -10.69
C ALA A 124 -7.42 13.36 -11.48
N TRP A 125 -6.36 12.59 -11.29
CA TRP A 125 -6.27 11.24 -11.85
C TRP A 125 -7.37 10.28 -11.36
N MET A 126 -8.01 10.58 -10.22
CA MET A 126 -9.14 9.80 -9.69
C MET A 126 -10.46 10.10 -10.41
N ASP A 127 -10.66 11.33 -10.90
CA ASP A 127 -11.98 11.91 -11.21
C ASP A 127 -12.80 11.11 -12.25
N HIS A 128 -12.14 10.42 -13.18
CA HIS A 128 -12.81 9.66 -14.25
C HIS A 128 -12.64 8.13 -14.12
N VAL A 129 -12.08 7.64 -13.01
CA VAL A 129 -11.83 6.21 -12.78
C VAL A 129 -12.34 5.69 -11.44
N MET A 130 -13.03 6.51 -10.66
CA MET A 130 -13.53 6.17 -9.31
C MET A 130 -14.31 4.85 -9.28
N ASP A 131 -15.15 4.58 -10.29
CA ASP A 131 -15.96 3.35 -10.37
C ASP A 131 -15.12 2.07 -10.60
N ARG A 132 -13.83 2.23 -10.92
CA ARG A 132 -12.88 1.12 -11.12
C ARG A 132 -11.93 0.91 -9.97
N LEU A 133 -11.89 1.87 -9.02
CA LEU A 133 -10.95 1.85 -7.91
C LEU A 133 -11.51 1.06 -6.73
N ASP A 134 -10.71 0.15 -6.20
CA ASP A 134 -10.91 -0.48 -4.90
C ASP A 134 -10.00 0.15 -3.83
N ILE A 135 -8.89 0.78 -4.27
CA ILE A 135 -7.89 1.40 -3.40
C ILE A 135 -7.22 2.59 -4.09
N VAL A 136 -6.92 3.63 -3.31
CA VAL A 136 -6.06 4.75 -3.70
C VAL A 136 -4.91 4.81 -2.71
N LEU A 137 -3.70 4.63 -3.21
CA LEU A 137 -2.45 4.76 -2.44
C LEU A 137 -1.88 6.17 -2.63
N LEU A 138 -1.67 6.91 -1.55
CA LEU A 138 -0.96 8.18 -1.57
C LEU A 138 0.46 7.99 -1.02
N MET A 139 1.45 8.31 -1.86
CA MET A 139 2.83 8.34 -1.42
C MET A 139 3.06 9.56 -0.52
N SER A 140 3.60 9.31 0.65
CA SER A 140 4.05 10.35 1.61
C SER A 140 5.57 10.51 1.64
N VAL A 141 6.24 9.86 0.72
CA VAL A 141 7.66 10.02 0.36
C VAL A 141 7.80 9.93 -1.15
N ASN A 142 8.95 10.30 -1.71
CA ASN A 142 9.23 9.95 -3.10
C ASN A 142 9.51 8.44 -3.19
N PRO A 143 8.84 7.69 -4.09
CA PRO A 143 9.02 6.24 -4.19
C PRO A 143 10.45 5.85 -4.56
N GLY A 144 10.85 4.62 -4.20
CA GLY A 144 12.15 4.06 -4.55
C GLY A 144 12.98 3.53 -3.38
N PHE A 145 12.85 4.07 -2.17
CA PHE A 145 13.63 3.65 -1.01
C PHE A 145 12.80 3.69 0.27
N GLY A 146 13.01 2.70 1.15
CA GLY A 146 12.42 2.68 2.47
C GLY A 146 13.09 3.64 3.46
N GLY A 147 12.48 3.83 4.64
CA GLY A 147 13.06 4.59 5.76
C GLY A 147 13.08 6.12 5.61
N GLN A 148 12.42 6.67 4.60
CA GLN A 148 12.35 8.11 4.36
C GLN A 148 11.45 8.84 5.38
N LYS A 149 11.63 10.15 5.49
CA LYS A 149 10.81 11.01 6.36
C LYS A 149 9.48 11.36 5.67
N PHE A 150 8.39 11.25 6.41
CA PHE A 150 7.04 11.63 5.97
C PHE A 150 6.96 13.08 5.48
N ILE A 151 6.37 13.30 4.32
CA ILE A 151 6.14 14.63 3.73
C ILE A 151 4.82 15.17 4.28
N ALA A 152 4.89 16.17 5.17
CA ALA A 152 3.72 16.71 5.90
C ALA A 152 2.59 17.23 4.98
N ALA A 153 2.92 17.73 3.78
CA ALA A 153 1.92 18.18 2.80
C ALA A 153 0.96 17.05 2.37
N THR A 154 1.34 15.77 2.54
CA THR A 154 0.49 14.62 2.24
C THR A 154 -0.76 14.58 3.13
N LEU A 155 -0.73 15.13 4.35
CA LEU A 155 -1.90 15.18 5.23
C LEU A 155 -3.07 15.97 4.59
N ASP A 156 -2.78 17.09 3.93
CA ASP A 156 -3.83 17.84 3.24
C ASP A 156 -4.34 17.08 2.00
N LYS A 157 -3.44 16.44 1.28
CA LYS A 157 -3.78 15.59 0.14
C LYS A 157 -4.66 14.40 0.55
N LEU A 158 -4.39 13.75 1.70
CA LEU A 158 -5.23 12.71 2.29
C LEU A 158 -6.64 13.22 2.56
N ARG A 159 -6.79 14.39 3.22
CA ARG A 159 -8.10 15.01 3.49
C ARG A 159 -8.88 15.28 2.20
N GLN A 160 -8.21 15.74 1.16
CA GLN A 160 -8.83 15.98 -0.14
C GLN A 160 -9.26 14.68 -0.81
N ALA A 161 -8.41 13.64 -0.81
CA ALA A 161 -8.75 12.33 -1.36
C ALA A 161 -9.92 11.70 -0.61
N ARG A 162 -9.90 11.75 0.73
CA ARG A 162 -11.01 11.23 1.58
C ARG A 162 -12.34 11.88 1.22
N ARG A 163 -12.38 13.20 1.10
CA ARG A 163 -13.62 13.91 0.69
C ARG A 163 -14.14 13.44 -0.67
N ARG A 164 -13.25 13.19 -1.65
CA ARG A 164 -13.66 12.67 -2.98
C ARG A 164 -14.23 11.26 -2.88
N ILE A 165 -13.57 10.38 -2.13
CA ILE A 165 -14.02 9.01 -1.90
C ILE A 165 -15.37 8.98 -1.17
N ASP A 166 -15.53 9.79 -0.14
CA ASP A 166 -16.79 9.86 0.63
C ASP A 166 -17.94 10.39 -0.24
N ALA A 167 -17.69 11.41 -1.07
CA ALA A 167 -18.66 11.93 -2.03
C ALA A 167 -19.07 10.87 -3.07
N HIS A 168 -18.11 10.11 -3.59
CA HIS A 168 -18.37 8.99 -4.51
C HIS A 168 -19.25 7.92 -3.85
N THR A 169 -18.90 7.50 -2.63
CA THR A 169 -19.66 6.49 -1.88
C THR A 169 -21.07 6.99 -1.54
N ALA A 170 -21.20 8.26 -1.14
CA ALA A 170 -22.50 8.87 -0.86
C ALA A 170 -23.40 8.97 -2.11
N ALA A 171 -22.81 9.05 -3.29
CA ALA A 171 -23.51 9.01 -4.59
C ALA A 171 -23.86 7.58 -5.04
N GLY A 172 -23.58 6.55 -4.23
CA GLY A 172 -23.89 5.16 -4.55
C GLY A 172 -22.73 4.37 -5.15
N GLY A 173 -21.53 4.96 -5.23
CA GLY A 173 -20.32 4.27 -5.66
C GLY A 173 -19.81 3.27 -4.62
N GLN A 174 -18.91 2.37 -5.05
CA GLN A 174 -18.32 1.37 -4.16
C GLN A 174 -17.34 2.03 -3.16
N PRO A 175 -17.20 1.50 -1.95
CA PRO A 175 -16.19 1.95 -1.00
C PRO A 175 -14.77 1.76 -1.58
N ILE A 176 -13.95 2.79 -1.43
CA ILE A 176 -12.55 2.79 -1.87
C ILE A 176 -11.66 2.96 -0.64
N TRP A 177 -10.67 2.09 -0.49
CA TRP A 177 -9.67 2.24 0.58
C TRP A 177 -8.73 3.40 0.28
N LEU A 178 -8.40 4.16 1.31
CA LEU A 178 -7.40 5.22 1.22
C LEU A 178 -6.15 4.81 1.98
N GLU A 179 -5.16 4.42 1.24
CA GLU A 179 -3.88 3.95 1.76
C GLU A 179 -2.84 5.05 1.71
N VAL A 180 -1.90 5.00 2.64
CA VAL A 180 -0.72 5.88 2.66
C VAL A 180 0.55 5.06 2.80
N ASP A 181 1.56 5.38 2.01
CA ASP A 181 2.88 4.75 2.08
C ASP A 181 4.01 5.79 2.17
N GLY A 182 4.87 5.57 3.16
CA GLY A 182 6.10 6.31 3.38
C GLY A 182 6.19 7.02 4.73
N GLY A 183 7.17 6.63 5.54
CA GLY A 183 7.49 7.28 6.80
C GLY A 183 6.42 7.23 7.88
N VAL A 184 5.49 6.27 7.80
CA VAL A 184 4.47 6.03 8.84
C VAL A 184 5.15 5.44 10.09
N LYS A 185 4.84 6.03 11.26
CA LYS A 185 5.38 5.67 12.57
C LYS A 185 4.32 5.85 13.65
N ILE A 186 4.62 5.39 14.87
CA ILE A 186 3.73 5.52 16.03
C ILE A 186 3.42 7.00 16.35
N ASP A 187 4.40 7.89 16.16
CA ASP A 187 4.29 9.31 16.47
C ASP A 187 3.47 10.14 15.47
N ASN A 188 3.18 9.62 14.28
CA ASN A 188 2.45 10.36 13.24
C ASN A 188 1.19 9.64 12.72
N ILE A 189 0.99 8.36 13.00
CA ILE A 189 -0.13 7.59 12.47
C ILE A 189 -1.50 8.11 12.91
N GLY A 190 -1.59 8.74 14.09
CA GLY A 190 -2.81 9.40 14.58
C GLY A 190 -3.24 10.55 13.67
N GLU A 191 -2.31 11.42 13.28
CA GLU A 191 -2.58 12.53 12.34
C GLU A 191 -2.94 12.01 10.95
N ILE A 192 -2.30 10.92 10.51
CA ILE A 192 -2.55 10.27 9.23
C ILE A 192 -3.97 9.68 9.19
N ALA A 193 -4.38 8.97 10.25
CA ALA A 193 -5.72 8.42 10.39
C ALA A 193 -6.77 9.54 10.46
N ALA A 194 -6.53 10.60 11.24
CA ALA A 194 -7.39 11.77 11.32
C ALA A 194 -7.50 12.54 9.99
N ALA A 195 -6.48 12.46 9.13
CA ALA A 195 -6.51 13.00 7.78
C ALA A 195 -7.32 12.14 6.80
N GLY A 196 -7.76 10.95 7.20
CA GLY A 196 -8.69 10.11 6.45
C GLY A 196 -8.12 8.83 5.86
N ALA A 197 -6.85 8.50 6.13
CA ALA A 197 -6.32 7.19 5.78
C ALA A 197 -7.03 6.08 6.57
N ASP A 198 -7.34 4.98 5.91
CA ASP A 198 -7.89 3.77 6.54
C ASP A 198 -6.94 2.55 6.44
N THR A 199 -5.84 2.72 5.69
CA THR A 199 -4.78 1.73 5.51
C THR A 199 -3.42 2.42 5.56
N CYS A 200 -2.49 1.89 6.34
CA CYS A 200 -1.14 2.46 6.51
C CYS A 200 -0.07 1.43 6.21
N VAL A 201 0.82 1.75 5.27
CA VAL A 201 2.02 0.97 5.01
C VAL A 201 3.09 1.33 6.04
N ALA A 202 3.60 0.32 6.75
CA ALA A 202 4.61 0.48 7.78
C ALA A 202 5.76 -0.54 7.58
N GLY A 203 6.82 -0.13 6.90
CA GLY A 203 7.99 -0.98 6.65
C GLY A 203 8.97 -0.97 7.83
N SER A 204 9.88 0.01 7.84
CA SER A 204 10.93 0.10 8.85
C SER A 204 10.43 0.22 10.29
N ALA A 205 9.24 0.78 10.50
CA ALA A 205 8.62 0.86 11.82
C ALA A 205 8.29 -0.53 12.39
N VAL A 206 7.91 -1.49 11.53
CA VAL A 206 7.58 -2.86 11.94
C VAL A 206 8.82 -3.73 11.95
N PHE A 207 9.53 -3.84 10.83
CA PHE A 207 10.68 -4.76 10.70
C PHE A 207 11.93 -4.31 11.46
N GLY A 208 12.04 -3.02 11.82
CA GLY A 208 13.08 -2.51 12.69
C GLY A 208 12.75 -2.55 14.17
N ALA A 209 11.62 -3.14 14.58
CA ALA A 209 11.17 -3.17 15.96
C ALA A 209 12.07 -4.08 16.82
N PRO A 210 12.61 -3.59 17.94
CA PRO A 210 13.36 -4.41 18.87
C PRO A 210 12.47 -5.48 19.53
N ASP A 211 13.03 -6.67 19.79
CA ASP A 211 12.32 -7.72 20.55
C ASP A 211 11.94 -7.27 21.97
N ALA A 212 12.73 -6.36 22.55
CA ALA A 212 12.48 -5.77 23.86
C ALA A 212 11.15 -5.02 23.96
N ASP A 213 10.65 -4.48 22.82
CA ASP A 213 9.37 -3.74 22.75
C ASP A 213 8.19 -4.65 22.33
N GLY A 214 8.36 -5.98 22.44
CA GLY A 214 7.35 -6.96 22.06
C GLY A 214 7.35 -7.30 20.56
N GLY A 215 8.43 -6.93 19.85
CA GLY A 215 8.65 -7.25 18.44
C GLY A 215 7.53 -6.72 17.54
N TYR A 216 7.26 -7.43 16.46
CA TYR A 216 6.23 -7.03 15.48
C TYR A 216 4.84 -6.83 16.09
N ARG A 217 4.46 -7.68 17.07
CA ARG A 217 3.16 -7.56 17.74
C ARG A 217 3.04 -6.28 18.57
N GLY A 218 4.07 -5.97 19.36
CA GLY A 218 4.10 -4.76 20.19
C GLY A 218 3.96 -3.49 19.35
N VAL A 219 4.72 -3.40 18.26
CA VAL A 219 4.65 -2.25 17.34
C VAL A 219 3.28 -2.15 16.65
N MET A 220 2.70 -3.25 16.17
CA MET A 220 1.38 -3.19 15.52
C MET A 220 0.28 -2.77 16.49
N GLN A 221 0.35 -3.20 17.75
CA GLN A 221 -0.57 -2.75 18.78
C GLN A 221 -0.39 -1.25 19.10
N ALA A 222 0.87 -0.79 19.19
CA ALA A 222 1.17 0.62 19.40
C ALA A 222 0.69 1.51 18.25
N LEU A 223 0.89 1.09 16.99
CA LEU A 223 0.38 1.79 15.81
C LEU A 223 -1.16 1.89 15.83
N ARG A 224 -1.88 0.80 16.11
CA ARG A 224 -3.33 0.83 16.21
C ARG A 224 -3.84 1.70 17.36
N HIS A 225 -3.18 1.64 18.51
CA HIS A 225 -3.54 2.49 19.64
C HIS A 225 -3.35 3.98 19.30
N ALA A 226 -2.21 4.33 18.73
CA ALA A 226 -1.92 5.72 18.33
C ALA A 226 -2.85 6.22 17.21
N ALA A 227 -3.30 5.34 16.32
CA ALA A 227 -4.25 5.70 15.26
C ALA A 227 -5.69 5.92 15.78
N ALA A 228 -6.03 5.37 16.95
CA ALA A 228 -7.35 5.49 17.57
C ALA A 228 -7.45 6.63 18.59
N ALA A 229 -6.33 7.25 18.94
CA ALA A 229 -6.26 8.35 19.91
C ALA A 229 -6.65 9.69 19.28
#